data_2febac36891b48a0f7d4a9393b559050
#
_entry.id   2febac36891b48a0f7d4a9393b559050
#
_cell.length_a   1.000
_cell.length_b   1.000
_cell.length_c   1.000
_cell.angle_alpha   90.00
_cell.angle_beta   90.00
_cell.angle_gamma   90.00
#
_symmetry.space_group_name_H-M   'P 1'
#
loop_
_entity.id
_entity.type
_entity.pdbx_description
1 polymer ?
#
loop_
_entity_poly.entity_id
_entity_poly.type
_entity_poly.pdbx_seq_one_letter_code
_entity_poly.pdbx_strand_id
1 'polypeptide(L)'
;MNAGHSMKLDIYVNYPGHCEKAFRFYEQHLDGKINMMMAHQQPPANFPKEWKKPILHAIIEIGGTIVRGADIPGAEPMRSAYLTLTLDTPEKAEHIYNLLSRDGEIFMKMEKTFFANRFAMLRDQFGTSWMLLNEN
;
A
#
# COMPACT_ATOMS: atom_id res chain seq x y z
N MET A 1 -15.76 10.26 25.86
CA MET A 1 -15.62 10.50 24.91
C MET A 1 -14.80 11.37 24.55
N ASN A 2 -14.58 11.39 23.78
CA ASN A 2 -13.69 12.23 23.45
C ASN A 2 -14.23 13.20 22.53
N ALA A 3 -14.55 14.28 23.02
CA ALA A 3 -15.15 15.33 22.27
C ALA A 3 -14.31 15.74 21.10
N GLY A 4 -13.03 15.39 21.12
CA GLY A 4 -12.16 15.73 20.04
C GLY A 4 -12.32 14.89 18.79
N HIS A 5 -13.24 13.92 18.80
CA HIS A 5 -13.32 13.00 17.68
C HIS A 5 -14.46 13.31 16.74
N SER A 6 -14.68 14.59 16.43
CA SER A 6 -15.61 15.00 15.37
C SER A 6 -15.00 14.79 13.97
N MET A 7 -13.69 14.46 13.89
CA MET A 7 -12.98 14.32 12.63
C MET A 7 -12.14 13.05 12.69
N LYS A 8 -12.11 12.31 11.59
CA LYS A 8 -11.32 11.10 11.51
C LYS A 8 -10.45 11.15 10.24
N LEU A 9 -9.19 10.83 10.37
CA LEU A 9 -8.28 10.73 9.23
C LEU A 9 -8.16 9.27 8.81
N ASP A 10 -8.28 9.01 7.52
CA ASP A 10 -8.10 7.68 6.96
C ASP A 10 -7.13 7.75 5.80
N ILE A 11 -6.61 6.58 5.40
CA ILE A 11 -5.74 6.45 4.25
C ILE A 11 -6.56 5.77 3.15
N TYR A 12 -6.59 6.38 1.97
CA TYR A 12 -7.32 5.86 0.84
C TYR A 12 -6.41 5.87 -0.39
N VAL A 13 -6.22 4.71 -1.01
CA VAL A 13 -5.34 4.59 -2.18
C VAL A 13 -6.16 4.12 -3.37
N ASN A 14 -6.03 4.81 -4.50
CA ASN A 14 -6.70 4.42 -5.74
C ASN A 14 -5.73 3.70 -6.67
N TYR A 15 -6.27 2.73 -7.38
CA TYR A 15 -5.50 1.93 -8.33
C TYR A 15 -6.18 1.96 -9.70
N PRO A 16 -5.41 1.82 -10.77
CA PRO A 16 -5.99 1.79 -12.12
C PRO A 16 -6.36 0.36 -12.53
N GLY A 17 -7.23 -0.29 -11.75
CA GLY A 17 -7.78 -1.60 -12.12
C GLY A 17 -7.16 -2.79 -11.43
N HIS A 18 -6.18 -2.60 -10.52
CA HIS A 18 -5.52 -3.73 -9.87
C HIS A 18 -5.54 -3.66 -8.34
N CYS A 19 -6.57 -3.05 -7.78
CA CYS A 19 -6.69 -2.91 -6.32
C CYS A 19 -6.69 -4.27 -5.62
N GLU A 20 -7.47 -5.22 -6.12
CA GLU A 20 -7.54 -6.54 -5.50
C GLU A 20 -6.18 -7.23 -5.54
N LYS A 21 -5.51 -7.18 -6.69
CA LYS A 21 -4.20 -7.80 -6.83
C LYS A 21 -3.20 -7.21 -5.84
N ALA A 22 -3.21 -5.89 -5.68
CA ALA A 22 -2.33 -5.21 -4.74
C ALA A 22 -2.62 -5.64 -3.31
N PHE A 23 -3.89 -5.61 -2.89
CA PHE A 23 -4.25 -5.95 -1.52
C PHE A 23 -4.00 -7.42 -1.21
N ARG A 24 -4.21 -8.34 -2.18
CA ARG A 24 -3.87 -9.75 -1.98
C ARG A 24 -2.36 -9.93 -1.79
N PHE A 25 -1.54 -9.16 -2.53
CA PHE A 25 -0.10 -9.19 -2.37
C PHE A 25 0.29 -8.72 -0.96
N TYR A 26 -0.31 -7.62 -0.47
CA TYR A 26 0.00 -7.12 0.87
C TYR A 26 -0.48 -8.07 1.95
N GLU A 27 -1.62 -8.72 1.74
CA GLU A 27 -2.11 -9.73 2.69
C GLU A 27 -1.11 -10.87 2.82
N GLN A 28 -0.59 -11.33 1.68
CA GLN A 28 0.33 -12.46 1.66
C GLN A 28 1.70 -12.13 2.22
N HIS A 29 2.23 -10.93 1.92
CA HIS A 29 3.64 -10.61 2.17
C HIS A 29 3.89 -9.61 3.30
N LEU A 30 2.89 -8.85 3.71
CA LEU A 30 3.04 -7.83 4.74
C LEU A 30 2.22 -8.15 5.99
N ASP A 31 1.86 -9.40 6.18
CA ASP A 31 0.99 -9.82 7.28
C ASP A 31 -0.30 -9.01 7.32
N GLY A 32 -0.79 -8.63 6.15
CA GLY A 32 -2.02 -7.87 6.05
C GLY A 32 -3.24 -8.75 6.24
N LYS A 33 -4.34 -8.10 6.62
CA LYS A 33 -5.62 -8.80 6.74
C LYS A 33 -6.67 -8.01 5.98
N ILE A 34 -7.22 -8.61 4.91
CA ILE A 34 -8.28 -7.99 4.15
C ILE A 34 -9.57 -8.14 4.92
N ASN A 35 -10.18 -7.01 5.28
CA ASN A 35 -11.44 -6.97 6.02
C ASN A 35 -12.63 -6.80 5.09
N MET A 36 -12.42 -6.29 3.89
CA MET A 36 -13.47 -6.09 2.90
C MET A 36 -12.88 -6.05 1.51
N MET A 37 -13.58 -6.65 0.55
CA MET A 37 -13.20 -6.61 -0.86
C MET A 37 -14.48 -6.64 -1.66
N MET A 38 -14.97 -5.46 -2.06
CA MET A 38 -16.26 -5.32 -2.74
C MET A 38 -16.05 -4.86 -4.17
N ALA A 39 -16.49 -5.67 -5.12
CA ALA A 39 -16.41 -5.32 -6.53
C ALA A 39 -17.66 -4.55 -6.98
N HIS A 40 -17.50 -3.76 -8.03
CA HIS A 40 -18.68 -3.18 -8.70
C HIS A 40 -19.49 -4.30 -9.33
N GLN A 41 -20.81 -4.26 -9.14
CA GLN A 41 -21.69 -5.16 -9.87
C GLN A 41 -21.94 -4.65 -11.27
N GLN A 42 -22.11 -3.33 -11.40
CA GLN A 42 -22.28 -2.66 -12.67
C GLN A 42 -21.30 -1.49 -12.72
N PRO A 43 -20.08 -1.72 -13.24
CA PRO A 43 -19.09 -0.64 -13.30
C PRO A 43 -19.59 0.55 -14.12
N PRO A 44 -19.22 1.78 -13.74
CA PRO A 44 -19.56 2.95 -14.51
C PRO A 44 -19.10 2.83 -15.97
N ALA A 45 -19.80 3.52 -16.87
CA ALA A 45 -19.55 3.42 -18.30
C ALA A 45 -18.14 3.84 -18.69
N ASN A 46 -17.51 4.74 -17.91
CA ASN A 46 -16.17 5.22 -18.21
C ASN A 46 -15.06 4.28 -17.73
N PHE A 47 -15.40 3.17 -17.07
CA PHE A 47 -14.37 2.20 -16.67
C PHE A 47 -13.90 1.41 -17.89
N PRO A 48 -12.59 1.14 -18.02
CA PRO A 48 -12.07 0.32 -19.11
C PRO A 48 -12.74 -1.05 -19.14
N LYS A 49 -13.11 -1.51 -20.32
CA LYS A 49 -13.83 -2.78 -20.48
C LYS A 49 -12.97 -3.98 -20.10
N GLU A 50 -11.65 -3.85 -20.17
CA GLU A 50 -10.74 -4.94 -19.81
C GLU A 50 -10.66 -5.14 -18.28
N TRP A 51 -11.14 -4.19 -17.49
CA TRP A 51 -11.22 -4.40 -16.02
C TRP A 51 -12.40 -5.31 -15.73
N LYS A 52 -12.10 -6.59 -15.53
CA LYS A 52 -13.16 -7.59 -15.38
C LYS A 52 -13.90 -7.48 -14.07
N LYS A 53 -13.21 -7.08 -13.01
CA LYS A 53 -13.78 -7.05 -11.67
C LYS A 53 -13.22 -5.87 -10.90
N PRO A 54 -13.52 -4.64 -11.35
CA PRO A 54 -12.99 -3.47 -10.65
C PRO A 54 -13.55 -3.37 -9.25
N ILE A 55 -12.70 -2.94 -8.32
CA ILE A 55 -13.06 -2.89 -6.91
C ILE A 55 -13.70 -1.55 -6.59
N LEU A 56 -14.91 -1.62 -6.04
CA LEU A 56 -15.64 -0.46 -5.55
C LEU A 56 -15.05 0.05 -4.24
N HIS A 57 -14.72 -0.88 -3.33
CA HIS A 57 -14.18 -0.52 -2.04
C HIS A 57 -13.51 -1.73 -1.40
N ALA A 58 -12.33 -1.51 -0.86
CA ALA A 58 -11.58 -2.54 -0.15
C ALA A 58 -10.98 -1.97 1.11
N ILE A 59 -10.79 -2.82 2.11
CA ILE A 59 -10.19 -2.46 3.38
C ILE A 59 -9.17 -3.53 3.74
N ILE A 60 -7.95 -3.11 4.03
CA ILE A 60 -6.90 -4.00 4.52
C ILE A 60 -6.28 -3.38 5.77
N GLU A 61 -5.93 -4.23 6.73
CA GLU A 61 -5.20 -3.82 7.91
C GLU A 61 -3.77 -4.30 7.78
N ILE A 62 -2.81 -3.38 7.90
CA ILE A 62 -1.37 -3.69 7.82
C ILE A 62 -0.71 -2.99 9.00
N GLY A 63 0.01 -3.78 9.84
CA GLY A 63 0.72 -3.20 10.97
C GLY A 63 -0.15 -2.41 11.92
N GLY A 64 -1.41 -2.78 12.06
CA GLY A 64 -2.35 -2.09 12.93
C GLY A 64 -3.01 -0.86 12.32
N THR A 65 -2.70 -0.54 11.06
CA THR A 65 -3.29 0.60 10.38
C THR A 65 -4.24 0.14 9.29
N ILE A 66 -5.38 0.82 9.21
CA ILE A 66 -6.38 0.54 8.17
C ILE A 66 -6.01 1.34 6.92
N VAL A 67 -5.95 0.64 5.79
CA VAL A 67 -5.78 1.25 4.47
C VAL A 67 -7.00 0.87 3.65
N ARG A 68 -7.61 1.86 3.01
CA ARG A 68 -8.76 1.66 2.13
C ARG A 68 -8.31 1.81 0.69
N GLY A 69 -9.03 1.21 -0.23
CA GLY A 69 -8.67 1.31 -1.63
C GLY A 69 -9.83 1.05 -2.56
N ALA A 70 -9.63 1.42 -3.81
CA ALA A 70 -10.60 1.20 -4.87
C ALA A 70 -9.91 1.30 -6.21
N ASP A 71 -10.62 0.89 -7.27
CA ASP A 71 -10.16 1.09 -8.63
C ASP A 71 -10.88 2.26 -9.26
N ILE A 72 -10.12 3.19 -9.84
CA ILE A 72 -10.70 4.28 -10.63
C ILE A 72 -9.87 4.49 -11.91
N PRO A 73 -10.52 4.88 -13.01
CA PRO A 73 -9.77 5.25 -14.21
C PRO A 73 -8.92 6.47 -13.93
N GLY A 74 -7.71 6.49 -14.47
CA GLY A 74 -6.82 7.63 -14.30
C GLY A 74 -6.13 7.71 -12.95
N ALA A 75 -6.23 6.68 -12.12
CA ALA A 75 -5.49 6.66 -10.87
C ALA A 75 -3.99 6.72 -11.18
N GLU A 76 -3.27 7.57 -10.42
CA GLU A 76 -1.85 7.76 -10.62
C GLU A 76 -1.07 7.12 -9.49
N PRO A 77 0.19 6.72 -9.74
CA PRO A 77 1.02 6.20 -8.65
C PRO A 77 1.23 7.25 -7.56
N MET A 78 1.43 6.80 -6.33
CA MET A 78 1.74 7.71 -5.23
C MET A 78 3.07 8.40 -5.48
N ARG A 79 3.13 9.71 -5.22
CA ARG A 79 4.35 10.52 -5.36
C ARG A 79 4.52 11.38 -4.14
N SER A 80 5.75 11.37 -3.59
CA SER A 80 6.14 12.23 -2.47
C SER A 80 5.29 12.04 -1.21
N ALA A 81 4.60 10.91 -1.12
CA ALA A 81 3.89 10.48 0.08
C ALA A 81 4.14 8.98 0.21
N TYR A 82 4.36 8.52 1.43
CA TYR A 82 4.81 7.16 1.67
C TYR A 82 4.03 6.53 2.81
N LEU A 83 3.69 5.26 2.64
CA LEU A 83 3.27 4.45 3.76
C LEU A 83 4.56 3.90 4.38
N THR A 84 4.73 4.08 5.68
CA THR A 84 5.97 3.70 6.34
C THR A 84 5.78 2.41 7.12
N LEU A 85 6.64 1.43 6.85
CA LEU A 85 6.70 0.19 7.60
C LEU A 85 7.96 0.20 8.46
N THR A 86 7.78 0.07 9.77
CA THR A 86 8.88 -0.11 10.69
C THR A 86 8.99 -1.61 10.97
N LEU A 87 10.13 -2.19 10.60
CA LEU A 87 10.37 -3.62 10.73
C LEU A 87 11.24 -3.87 11.95
N ASP A 88 10.99 -4.97 12.64
CA ASP A 88 11.64 -5.25 13.93
C ASP A 88 13.08 -5.74 13.81
N THR A 89 13.50 -6.23 12.64
CA THR A 89 14.87 -6.69 12.41
C THR A 89 15.41 -6.19 11.09
N PRO A 90 16.75 -6.04 10.96
CA PRO A 90 17.34 -5.71 9.68
C PRO A 90 17.03 -6.76 8.60
N GLU A 91 17.00 -8.04 8.98
CA GLU A 91 16.73 -9.13 8.04
C GLU A 91 15.32 -9.04 7.47
N LYS A 92 14.35 -8.70 8.31
CA LYS A 92 12.98 -8.53 7.85
C LYS A 92 12.86 -7.32 6.92
N ALA A 93 13.58 -6.23 7.25
CA ALA A 93 13.58 -5.04 6.39
C ALA A 93 14.13 -5.40 5.00
N GLU A 94 15.23 -6.15 4.93
CA GLU A 94 15.80 -6.58 3.66
C GLU A 94 14.83 -7.47 2.88
N HIS A 95 14.17 -8.38 3.57
CA HIS A 95 13.20 -9.29 2.94
C HIS A 95 12.03 -8.52 2.32
N ILE A 96 11.44 -7.62 3.09
CA ILE A 96 10.31 -6.81 2.61
C ILE A 96 10.76 -5.89 1.47
N TYR A 97 11.96 -5.32 1.57
CA TYR A 97 12.52 -4.50 0.51
C TYR A 97 12.61 -5.29 -0.80
N ASN A 98 13.12 -6.53 -0.75
CA ASN A 98 13.25 -7.35 -1.94
C ASN A 98 11.90 -7.68 -2.55
N LEU A 99 10.88 -7.91 -1.71
CA LEU A 99 9.54 -8.20 -2.20
C LEU A 99 8.89 -6.97 -2.85
N LEU A 100 8.95 -5.83 -2.18
CA LEU A 100 8.25 -4.63 -2.64
C LEU A 100 8.95 -3.94 -3.81
N SER A 101 10.29 -4.06 -3.91
CA SER A 101 11.00 -3.40 -4.99
C SER A 101 10.91 -4.16 -6.31
N ARG A 102 10.47 -5.43 -6.29
CA ARG A 102 10.37 -6.24 -7.51
C ARG A 102 9.35 -5.63 -8.46
N ASP A 103 9.79 -5.38 -9.69
CA ASP A 103 8.97 -4.73 -10.72
C ASP A 103 8.45 -3.36 -10.31
N GLY A 104 9.09 -2.75 -9.31
CA GLY A 104 8.78 -1.41 -8.85
C GLY A 104 9.92 -0.45 -9.16
N GLU A 105 9.99 0.62 -8.38
CA GLU A 105 10.98 1.66 -8.58
C GLU A 105 11.64 1.99 -7.25
N ILE A 106 12.97 1.99 -7.20
CA ILE A 106 13.71 2.30 -5.97
C ILE A 106 14.13 3.76 -6.03
N PHE A 107 13.68 4.53 -5.02
CA PHE A 107 14.07 5.94 -4.90
C PHE A 107 15.30 6.10 -4.01
N MET A 108 15.36 5.34 -2.91
CA MET A 108 16.53 5.27 -2.06
C MET A 108 16.78 3.81 -1.74
N LYS A 109 17.95 3.33 -2.18
CA LYS A 109 18.36 1.95 -1.98
C LYS A 109 18.46 1.65 -0.48
N MET A 110 18.08 0.43 -0.09
CA MET A 110 18.18 0.05 1.31
C MET A 110 19.62 -0.02 1.77
N GLU A 111 19.90 0.72 2.84
CA GLU A 111 21.22 0.73 3.46
C GLU A 111 21.12 1.29 4.86
N LYS A 112 22.23 1.18 5.60
CA LYS A 112 22.34 1.76 6.93
C LYS A 112 22.49 3.27 6.83
N THR A 113 21.85 4.00 7.74
CA THR A 113 21.98 5.44 7.87
C THR A 113 22.37 5.77 9.31
N PHE A 114 22.59 7.06 9.60
CA PHE A 114 22.94 7.45 10.97
C PHE A 114 21.76 7.29 11.94
N PHE A 115 20.52 7.23 11.43
CA PHE A 115 19.32 7.14 12.28
C PHE A 115 18.67 5.77 12.23
N ALA A 116 19.13 4.86 11.39
CA ALA A 116 18.49 3.56 11.24
C ALA A 116 19.49 2.49 10.82
N ASN A 117 19.26 1.25 11.26
CA ASN A 117 20.06 0.11 10.79
C ASN A 117 19.79 -0.17 9.32
N ARG A 118 18.54 0.03 8.87
CA ARG A 118 18.13 -0.10 7.47
C ARG A 118 17.10 0.96 7.14
N PHE A 119 17.22 1.55 5.98
CA PHE A 119 16.29 2.55 5.49
C PHE A 119 16.22 2.47 3.99
N ALA A 120 15.00 2.53 3.44
CA ALA A 120 14.78 2.54 2.00
C ALA A 120 13.52 3.29 1.65
N MET A 121 13.47 3.80 0.43
CA MET A 121 12.27 4.42 -0.13
C MET A 121 12.04 3.85 -1.52
N LEU A 122 10.83 3.41 -1.80
CA LEU A 122 10.52 2.79 -3.08
C LEU A 122 9.04 2.96 -3.43
N ARG A 123 8.70 2.67 -4.65
CA ARG A 123 7.32 2.54 -5.10
C ARG A 123 7.17 1.14 -5.67
N ASP A 124 6.14 0.41 -5.22
CA ASP A 124 5.99 -0.97 -5.63
C ASP A 124 5.35 -1.07 -7.02
N GLN A 125 5.22 -2.30 -7.50
CA GLN A 125 4.68 -2.57 -8.84
C GLN A 125 3.23 -2.10 -9.02
N PHE A 126 2.52 -1.85 -7.92
CA PHE A 126 1.13 -1.42 -7.96
C PHE A 126 0.98 0.10 -7.88
N GLY A 127 2.09 0.82 -7.67
CA GLY A 127 2.06 2.27 -7.59
C GLY A 127 1.99 2.82 -6.17
N THR A 128 2.09 1.97 -5.16
CA THR A 128 2.10 2.40 -3.76
C THR A 128 3.52 2.71 -3.34
N SER A 129 3.72 3.87 -2.71
CA SER A 129 5.04 4.28 -2.24
C SER A 129 5.25 3.89 -0.79
N TRP A 130 6.39 3.29 -0.51
CA TRP A 130 6.74 2.75 0.80
C TRP A 130 8.05 3.31 1.30
N MET A 131 8.09 3.63 2.59
CA MET A 131 9.32 3.88 3.31
C MET A 131 9.53 2.71 4.25
N LEU A 132 10.69 2.08 4.21
CA LEU A 132 10.99 0.92 5.04
C LEU A 132 12.08 1.29 6.02
N LEU A 133 11.90 0.90 7.28
CA LEU A 133 12.73 1.37 8.36
C LEU A 133 12.93 0.28 9.41
N ASN A 134 14.19 0.01 9.74
CA ASN A 134 14.54 -0.72 10.96
C ASN A 134 15.36 0.22 11.81
N GLU A 135 14.79 0.64 12.93
CA GLU A 135 15.41 1.62 13.81
C GLU A 135 16.55 1.02 14.63
N ASN A 136 17.48 1.88 15.03
CA ASN A 136 18.58 1.44 15.89
C ASN A 136 18.09 1.02 17.28
#